data_6d208a18a75418c6c796069302ca97b0
#
_entry.id   6d208a18a75418c6c796069302ca97b0
#
_cell.length_a   1.000
_cell.length_b   1.000
_cell.length_c   1.000
_cell.angle_alpha   90.00
_cell.angle_beta   90.00
_cell.angle_gamma   90.00
#
_symmetry.space_group_name_H-M   'P 1'
#
loop_
_entity.id
_entity.type
_entity.pdbx_description
1 polymer ?
#
loop_
_entity_poly.entity_id
_entity_poly.type
_entity_poly.pdbx_seq_one_letter_code
_entity_poly.pdbx_strand_id
1 'polypeptide(L)'
;MNKKLWEASREIKNKSNLFRYEKFLEENYNYKISKKFHKLLTWSIKNSSDFWNSIWDFTKIRGHKKLKFKYKKNIINNKFFVGSKLNFAENLLSKNDNTKAITFISENGFRETRTWEQLNINTSKIINFLKKIKLRKKIELLPICLI
;
A
#
# COMPACT_ATOMS: atom_id res chain seq x y z
N MET A 1 -0.27 32.94 -20.28
CA MET A 1 -0.80 31.56 -20.36
C MET A 1 0.35 30.59 -20.25
N ASN A 2 0.35 29.70 -19.25
CA ASN A 2 1.40 28.68 -19.14
C ASN A 2 1.21 27.63 -20.24
N LYS A 3 2.21 27.46 -21.10
CA LYS A 3 2.22 26.47 -22.18
C LYS A 3 2.30 25.07 -21.54
N LYS A 4 1.38 24.18 -21.93
CA LYS A 4 1.41 22.77 -21.50
C LYS A 4 2.65 22.10 -22.09
N LEU A 5 3.55 21.60 -21.24
CA LEU A 5 4.81 21.00 -21.67
C LEU A 5 4.66 19.52 -22.06
N TRP A 6 3.76 18.79 -21.37
CA TRP A 6 3.55 17.36 -21.62
C TRP A 6 2.13 16.92 -21.21
N GLU A 7 1.62 15.91 -21.87
CA GLU A 7 0.40 15.20 -21.51
C GLU A 7 0.53 13.71 -21.80
N ALA A 8 0.06 12.88 -20.86
CA ALA A 8 0.00 11.43 -21.07
C ALA A 8 -0.93 11.08 -22.24
N SER A 9 -0.51 10.17 -23.11
CA SER A 9 -1.35 9.66 -24.19
C SER A 9 -2.62 8.99 -23.65
N ARG A 10 -3.65 8.85 -24.50
CA ARG A 10 -4.89 8.15 -24.13
C ARG A 10 -4.62 6.71 -23.69
N GLU A 11 -3.69 6.05 -24.33
CA GLU A 11 -3.28 4.68 -23.99
C GLU A 11 -2.68 4.59 -22.59
N ILE A 12 -1.73 5.45 -22.26
CA ILE A 12 -1.11 5.53 -20.92
C ILE A 12 -2.18 5.81 -19.85
N LYS A 13 -3.09 6.76 -20.11
CA LYS A 13 -4.19 7.06 -19.19
C LYS A 13 -5.08 5.85 -18.93
N ASN A 14 -5.47 5.12 -19.98
CA ASN A 14 -6.35 3.95 -19.86
C ASN A 14 -5.67 2.74 -19.19
N LYS A 15 -4.34 2.63 -19.25
CA LYS A 15 -3.56 1.58 -18.57
C LYS A 15 -3.17 1.96 -17.13
N SER A 16 -3.43 3.20 -16.71
CA SER A 16 -3.03 3.70 -15.39
C SER A 16 -3.79 3.02 -14.26
N ASN A 17 -3.13 2.90 -13.09
CA ASN A 17 -3.79 2.42 -11.88
C ASN A 17 -4.95 3.33 -11.44
N LEU A 18 -4.86 4.64 -11.74
CA LEU A 18 -5.94 5.58 -11.45
C LEU A 18 -7.20 5.24 -12.23
N PHE A 19 -7.09 4.91 -13.53
CA PHE A 19 -8.24 4.52 -14.33
C PHE A 19 -8.82 3.16 -13.92
N ARG A 20 -7.95 2.22 -13.52
CA ARG A 20 -8.38 0.93 -12.94
C ARG A 20 -9.15 1.14 -11.64
N TYR A 21 -8.70 2.08 -10.82
CA TYR A 21 -9.37 2.44 -9.58
C TYR A 21 -10.73 3.12 -9.84
N GLU A 22 -10.83 4.04 -10.80
CA GLU A 22 -12.13 4.65 -11.17
C GLU A 22 -13.14 3.60 -11.66
N LYS A 23 -12.71 2.59 -12.43
CA LYS A 23 -13.58 1.46 -12.83
C LYS A 23 -14.04 0.66 -11.61
N PHE A 24 -13.12 0.34 -10.71
CA PHE A 24 -13.45 -0.36 -9.47
C PHE A 24 -14.48 0.42 -8.62
N LEU A 25 -14.35 1.75 -8.56
CA LEU A 25 -15.31 2.60 -7.86
C LEU A 25 -16.67 2.62 -8.55
N GLU A 26 -16.72 2.62 -9.88
CA GLU A 26 -17.98 2.56 -10.63
C GLU A 26 -18.73 1.26 -10.34
N GLU A 27 -18.02 0.14 -10.32
CA GLU A 27 -18.59 -1.19 -10.09
C GLU A 27 -19.07 -1.42 -8.65
N ASN A 28 -18.39 -0.82 -7.65
CA ASN A 28 -18.57 -1.19 -6.24
C ASN A 28 -19.04 -0.06 -5.33
N TYR A 29 -18.94 1.21 -5.76
CA TYR A 29 -19.17 2.38 -4.89
C TYR A 29 -20.05 3.47 -5.50
N ASN A 30 -20.86 3.12 -6.50
CA ASN A 30 -21.78 4.04 -7.18
C ASN A 30 -21.09 5.35 -7.64
N TYR A 31 -19.83 5.25 -8.07
CA TYR A 31 -19.06 6.35 -8.63
C TYR A 31 -19.20 6.39 -10.15
N LYS A 32 -19.44 7.55 -10.75
CA LYS A 32 -19.47 7.69 -12.22
C LYS A 32 -18.10 8.11 -12.73
N ILE A 33 -17.48 7.27 -13.55
CA ILE A 33 -16.17 7.55 -14.17
C ILE A 33 -16.21 8.89 -14.91
N SER A 34 -15.26 9.75 -14.58
CA SER A 34 -15.20 11.08 -15.18
C SER A 34 -13.95 11.34 -16.00
N LYS A 35 -12.89 10.52 -15.81
CA LYS A 35 -11.55 10.73 -16.39
C LYS A 35 -10.94 12.11 -16.07
N LYS A 36 -11.45 12.78 -15.03
CA LYS A 36 -11.00 14.09 -14.57
C LYS A 36 -10.61 14.00 -13.11
N PHE A 37 -9.32 14.12 -12.82
CA PHE A 37 -8.77 13.98 -11.47
C PHE A 37 -9.52 14.82 -10.40
N HIS A 38 -9.87 16.08 -10.72
CA HIS A 38 -10.58 16.93 -9.76
C HIS A 38 -11.95 16.40 -9.36
N LYS A 39 -12.64 15.63 -10.22
CA LYS A 39 -13.93 15.01 -9.88
C LYS A 39 -13.73 13.85 -8.92
N LEU A 40 -12.71 13.02 -9.14
CA LEU A 40 -12.34 11.97 -8.19
C LEU A 40 -11.92 12.56 -6.84
N LEU A 41 -11.12 13.61 -6.83
CA LEU A 41 -10.74 14.32 -5.62
C LEU A 41 -11.97 14.87 -4.88
N THR A 42 -12.87 15.54 -5.58
CA THR A 42 -14.11 16.06 -4.97
C THR A 42 -14.96 14.93 -4.39
N TRP A 43 -15.08 13.81 -5.10
CA TRP A 43 -15.82 12.64 -4.62
C TRP A 43 -15.15 12.05 -3.37
N SER A 44 -13.83 11.89 -3.34
CA SER A 44 -13.10 11.34 -2.21
C SER A 44 -13.25 12.17 -0.93
N ILE A 45 -13.35 13.49 -1.07
CA ILE A 45 -13.59 14.40 0.05
C ILE A 45 -15.04 14.28 0.56
N LYS A 46 -16.01 14.31 -0.36
CA LYS A 46 -17.44 14.21 -0.01
C LYS A 46 -17.83 12.84 0.54
N ASN A 47 -17.20 11.77 0.05
CA ASN A 47 -17.48 10.38 0.42
C ASN A 47 -16.27 9.73 1.10
N SER A 48 -15.65 10.42 2.07
CA SER A 48 -14.39 10.01 2.69
C SER A 48 -14.45 8.59 3.28
N SER A 49 -15.59 8.17 3.83
CA SER A 49 -15.75 6.80 4.34
C SER A 49 -15.66 5.77 3.22
N ASP A 50 -16.35 5.99 2.11
CA ASP A 50 -16.33 5.06 0.97
C ASP A 50 -14.99 5.10 0.27
N PHE A 51 -14.36 6.28 0.17
CA PHE A 51 -13.02 6.41 -0.37
C PHE A 51 -12.01 5.53 0.38
N TRP A 52 -11.91 5.63 1.70
CA TRP A 52 -10.95 4.84 2.47
C TRP A 52 -11.29 3.35 2.48
N ASN A 53 -12.57 3.00 2.50
CA ASN A 53 -13.00 1.61 2.38
C ASN A 53 -12.65 1.02 1.01
N SER A 54 -12.85 1.80 -0.06
CA SER A 54 -12.51 1.38 -1.42
C SER A 54 -10.99 1.22 -1.63
N ILE A 55 -10.17 2.05 -0.98
CA ILE A 55 -8.70 1.88 -0.99
C ILE A 55 -8.33 0.53 -0.38
N TRP A 56 -8.87 0.17 0.79
CA TRP A 56 -8.61 -1.14 1.40
C TRP A 56 -8.94 -2.29 0.44
N ASP A 57 -10.11 -2.22 -0.19
CA ASP A 57 -10.62 -3.30 -1.03
C ASP A 57 -9.87 -3.36 -2.39
N PHE A 58 -9.63 -2.21 -3.03
CA PHE A 58 -8.89 -2.11 -4.29
C PHE A 58 -7.43 -2.57 -4.17
N THR A 59 -6.77 -2.21 -3.09
CA THR A 59 -5.37 -2.59 -2.84
C THR A 59 -5.24 -4.01 -2.30
N LYS A 60 -6.35 -4.70 -2.05
CA LYS A 60 -6.40 -6.10 -1.57
C LYS A 60 -5.56 -6.31 -0.31
N ILE A 61 -5.67 -5.38 0.66
CA ILE A 61 -4.95 -5.49 1.92
C ILE A 61 -5.24 -6.82 2.60
N ARG A 62 -4.21 -7.59 2.89
CA ARG A 62 -4.29 -8.85 3.63
C ARG A 62 -4.44 -8.54 5.11
N GLY A 63 -5.57 -8.93 5.70
CA GLY A 63 -5.85 -8.67 7.10
C GLY A 63 -7.31 -8.93 7.46
N HIS A 64 -7.61 -8.86 8.73
CA HIS A 64 -8.96 -8.99 9.25
C HIS A 64 -9.59 -7.59 9.37
N LYS A 65 -10.43 -7.20 8.42
CA LYS A 65 -11.17 -5.94 8.41
C LYS A 65 -12.40 -6.08 9.31
N LYS A 66 -12.33 -5.53 10.52
CA LYS A 66 -13.44 -5.65 11.50
C LYS A 66 -14.50 -4.58 11.28
N LEU A 67 -14.11 -3.33 11.25
CA LEU A 67 -15.01 -2.18 11.04
C LEU A 67 -14.55 -1.36 9.85
N LYS A 68 -15.53 -0.88 9.07
CA LYS A 68 -15.26 0.08 8.00
C LYS A 68 -14.81 1.40 8.58
N PHE A 69 -13.99 2.14 7.84
CA PHE A 69 -13.68 3.52 8.20
C PHE A 69 -14.94 4.36 8.22
N LYS A 70 -15.13 5.13 9.30
CA LYS A 70 -16.20 6.12 9.43
C LYS A 70 -15.59 7.49 9.61
N TYR A 71 -15.87 8.40 8.68
CA TYR A 71 -15.40 9.77 8.73
C TYR A 71 -16.05 10.54 9.88
N LYS A 72 -15.24 11.30 10.63
CA LYS A 72 -15.68 12.30 11.59
C LYS A 72 -15.21 13.68 11.10
N LYS A 73 -16.01 14.72 11.33
CA LYS A 73 -15.73 16.10 10.88
C LYS A 73 -14.33 16.60 11.28
N ASN A 74 -13.85 16.22 12.47
CA ASN A 74 -12.49 16.54 12.90
C ASN A 74 -11.55 15.41 12.50
N ILE A 75 -10.61 15.69 11.58
CA ILE A 75 -9.66 14.72 11.04
C ILE A 75 -8.76 14.10 12.12
N ILE A 76 -8.40 14.85 13.15
CA ILE A 76 -7.55 14.38 14.27
C ILE A 76 -8.23 13.24 15.05
N ASN A 77 -9.56 13.26 15.11
CA ASN A 77 -10.37 12.27 15.84
C ASN A 77 -10.78 11.07 14.97
N ASN A 78 -10.31 10.99 13.72
CA ASN A 78 -10.61 9.86 12.87
C ASN A 78 -9.79 8.63 13.28
N LYS A 79 -10.48 7.54 13.49
CA LYS A 79 -9.88 6.22 13.73
C LYS A 79 -10.12 5.34 12.52
N PHE A 80 -9.04 4.93 11.87
CA PHE A 80 -9.11 4.09 10.69
C PHE A 80 -9.33 2.63 11.09
N PHE A 81 -10.35 1.99 10.54
CA PHE A 81 -10.62 0.54 10.62
C PHE A 81 -10.50 -0.03 12.05
N VAL A 82 -11.19 0.55 13.00
CA VAL A 82 -11.11 0.19 14.43
C VAL A 82 -11.31 -1.31 14.65
N GLY A 83 -10.39 -1.92 15.38
CA GLY A 83 -10.39 -3.35 15.70
C GLY A 83 -9.95 -4.26 14.56
N SER A 84 -9.62 -3.72 13.38
CA SER A 84 -9.00 -4.48 12.29
C SER A 84 -7.57 -4.86 12.66
N LYS A 85 -7.11 -5.99 12.14
CA LYS A 85 -5.77 -6.51 12.37
C LYS A 85 -5.13 -6.83 11.02
N LEU A 86 -3.91 -6.40 10.84
CA LEU A 86 -3.11 -6.72 9.66
C LEU A 86 -1.65 -6.90 10.07
N ASN A 87 -0.92 -7.66 9.26
CA ASN A 87 0.53 -7.76 9.36
C ASN A 87 1.13 -6.94 8.21
N PHE A 88 1.92 -5.91 8.55
CA PHE A 88 2.55 -5.04 7.55
C PHE A 88 3.53 -5.82 6.68
N ALA A 89 4.37 -6.68 7.28
CA ALA A 89 5.34 -7.49 6.53
C ALA A 89 4.67 -8.47 5.57
N GLU A 90 3.55 -9.09 5.95
CA GLU A 90 2.78 -9.97 5.08
C GLU A 90 2.23 -9.24 3.85
N ASN A 91 1.80 -7.99 4.01
CA ASN A 91 1.34 -7.16 2.90
C ASN A 91 2.50 -6.71 2.03
N LEU A 92 3.61 -6.28 2.63
CA LEU A 92 4.81 -5.82 1.92
C LEU A 92 5.46 -6.95 1.12
N LEU A 93 5.57 -8.15 1.71
CA LEU A 93 6.20 -9.33 1.11
C LEU A 93 5.21 -10.22 0.34
N SER A 94 4.13 -9.64 -0.17
CA SER A 94 3.09 -10.37 -0.89
C SER A 94 3.56 -10.94 -2.24
N LYS A 95 4.64 -10.42 -2.80
CA LYS A 95 5.27 -10.84 -4.03
C LYS A 95 6.39 -11.84 -3.75
N ASN A 96 6.50 -12.88 -4.56
CA ASN A 96 7.52 -13.93 -4.40
C ASN A 96 8.00 -14.38 -5.79
N ASP A 97 8.86 -13.56 -6.41
CA ASP A 97 9.44 -13.82 -7.71
C ASP A 97 10.89 -13.29 -7.80
N ASN A 98 11.54 -13.52 -8.92
CA ASN A 98 12.93 -13.13 -9.17
C ASN A 98 13.08 -11.67 -9.65
N THR A 99 12.01 -10.86 -9.61
CA THR A 99 12.14 -9.44 -9.95
C THR A 99 12.80 -8.68 -8.79
N LYS A 100 13.47 -7.57 -9.12
CA LYS A 100 14.19 -6.72 -8.16
C LYS A 100 13.21 -6.14 -7.14
N ALA A 101 13.49 -6.34 -5.86
CA ALA A 101 12.72 -5.81 -4.74
C ALA A 101 13.40 -4.61 -4.09
N ILE A 102 14.68 -4.76 -3.73
CA ILE A 102 15.48 -3.72 -3.08
C ILE A 102 16.82 -3.63 -3.80
N THR A 103 17.29 -2.42 -4.03
CA THR A 103 18.65 -2.14 -4.47
C THR A 103 19.29 -1.21 -3.46
N PHE A 104 20.39 -1.66 -2.84
CA PHE A 104 21.25 -0.86 -1.99
C PHE A 104 22.38 -0.28 -2.82
N ILE A 105 22.69 0.99 -2.62
CA ILE A 105 23.81 1.68 -3.25
C ILE A 105 24.50 2.48 -2.14
N SER A 106 25.80 2.26 -1.92
CA SER A 106 26.60 3.03 -0.97
C SER A 106 27.45 4.10 -1.68
N GLU A 107 27.95 5.05 -0.92
CA GLU A 107 28.75 6.17 -1.41
C GLU A 107 30.06 5.73 -2.10
N ASN A 108 30.63 4.58 -1.70
CA ASN A 108 31.84 4.00 -2.32
C ASN A 108 31.54 3.24 -3.63
N GLY A 109 30.30 3.32 -4.15
CA GLY A 109 29.89 2.67 -5.38
C GLY A 109 29.47 1.20 -5.24
N PHE A 110 29.53 0.63 -4.03
CA PHE A 110 29.01 -0.72 -3.81
C PHE A 110 27.51 -0.77 -4.11
N ARG A 111 27.09 -1.79 -4.86
CA ARG A 111 25.71 -1.99 -5.24
C ARG A 111 25.30 -3.44 -5.03
N GLU A 112 24.24 -3.64 -4.27
CA GLU A 112 23.62 -4.94 -4.06
C GLU A 112 22.13 -4.90 -4.39
N THR A 113 21.63 -5.93 -5.05
CA THR A 113 20.20 -6.06 -5.36
C THR A 113 19.67 -7.36 -4.78
N ARG A 114 18.51 -7.30 -4.14
CA ARG A 114 17.76 -8.45 -3.64
C ARG A 114 16.46 -8.60 -4.41
N THR A 115 16.11 -9.85 -4.77
CA THR A 115 14.81 -10.17 -5.35
C THR A 115 13.75 -10.36 -4.28
N TRP A 116 12.48 -10.36 -4.67
CA TRP A 116 11.36 -10.65 -3.76
C TRP A 116 11.48 -12.04 -3.13
N GLU A 117 11.87 -13.05 -3.93
CA GLU A 117 12.11 -14.40 -3.43
C GLU A 117 13.21 -14.43 -2.35
N GLN A 118 14.35 -13.77 -2.60
CA GLN A 118 15.44 -13.68 -1.63
C GLN A 118 15.03 -13.00 -0.34
N LEU A 119 14.22 -11.92 -0.41
CA LEU A 119 13.67 -11.25 0.77
C LEU A 119 12.77 -12.19 1.58
N ASN A 120 11.88 -12.93 0.93
CA ASN A 120 11.00 -13.89 1.59
C ASN A 120 11.79 -15.01 2.27
N ILE A 121 12.80 -15.57 1.60
CA ILE A 121 13.69 -16.59 2.16
C ILE A 121 14.43 -16.05 3.38
N ASN A 122 15.05 -14.86 3.29
CA ASN A 122 15.80 -14.27 4.39
C ASN A 122 14.90 -13.93 5.59
N THR A 123 13.71 -13.38 5.33
CA THR A 123 12.71 -13.12 6.38
C THR A 123 12.29 -14.41 7.07
N SER A 124 12.07 -15.49 6.32
CA SER A 124 11.71 -16.80 6.86
C SER A 124 12.82 -17.39 7.73
N LYS A 125 14.09 -17.22 7.35
CA LYS A 125 15.24 -17.64 8.18
C LYS A 125 15.25 -16.92 9.52
N ILE A 126 15.04 -15.60 9.53
CA ILE A 126 14.97 -14.80 10.75
C ILE A 126 13.79 -15.23 11.62
N ILE A 127 12.61 -15.42 11.04
CA ILE A 127 11.44 -15.90 11.77
C ILE A 127 11.70 -17.26 12.44
N ASN A 128 12.34 -18.19 11.72
CA ASN A 128 12.66 -19.52 12.26
C ASN A 128 13.69 -19.43 13.38
N PHE A 129 14.69 -18.57 13.25
CA PHE A 129 15.65 -18.30 14.32
C PHE A 129 14.96 -17.75 15.58
N LEU A 130 14.11 -16.72 15.42
CA LEU A 130 13.37 -16.10 16.52
C LEU A 130 12.43 -17.10 17.23
N LYS A 131 11.80 -18.01 16.46
CA LYS A 131 10.99 -19.09 17.03
C LYS A 131 11.85 -20.07 17.88
N LYS A 132 13.05 -20.44 17.41
CA LYS A 132 13.95 -21.34 18.15
C LYS A 132 14.37 -20.78 19.51
N ILE A 133 14.65 -19.48 19.58
CA ILE A 133 15.02 -18.81 20.86
C ILE A 133 13.79 -18.43 21.71
N LYS A 134 12.60 -18.94 21.35
CA LYS A 134 11.34 -18.75 22.09
C LYS A 134 11.02 -17.29 22.42
N LEU A 135 11.37 -16.36 21.53
CA LEU A 135 10.98 -14.96 21.67
C LEU A 135 9.45 -14.86 21.73
N ARG A 136 8.93 -14.44 22.89
CA ARG A 136 7.50 -14.24 23.11
C ARG A 136 7.05 -12.91 22.49
N LYS A 137 5.76 -12.82 22.09
CA LYS A 137 5.11 -11.65 21.44
C LYS A 137 5.24 -10.31 22.15
N LYS A 138 5.85 -10.24 23.36
CA LYS A 138 6.00 -9.00 24.15
C LYS A 138 7.39 -8.38 24.11
N ILE A 139 8.35 -8.94 23.36
CA ILE A 139 9.68 -8.35 23.24
C ILE A 139 9.66 -7.42 22.06
N GLU A 140 9.77 -6.12 22.31
CA GLU A 140 10.04 -5.11 21.30
C GLU A 140 11.47 -5.30 20.81
N LEU A 141 11.63 -5.79 19.58
CA LEU A 141 12.90 -5.78 18.89
C LEU A 141 13.16 -4.35 18.43
N LEU A 142 14.06 -3.66 19.09
CA LEU A 142 14.61 -2.41 18.56
C LEU A 142 15.20 -2.70 17.17
N PRO A 143 14.88 -1.89 16.14
CA PRO A 143 15.51 -2.03 14.85
C PRO A 143 17.01 -1.75 15.02
N ILE A 144 17.81 -2.82 14.97
CA ILE A 144 19.26 -2.67 14.89
C ILE A 144 19.54 -2.22 13.46
N CYS A 145 19.66 -0.93 13.25
CA CYS A 145 20.31 -0.39 12.07
C CYS A 145 21.80 -0.76 12.19
N LEU A 146 22.18 -1.88 11.61
CA LEU A 146 23.58 -2.12 11.31
C LEU A 146 23.96 -1.19 10.16
N ILE A 147 24.68 -0.15 10.52
CA ILE A 147 25.41 0.73 9.60
C ILE A 147 26.54 -0.07 8.95
#